data_59933e2881446d6b56aaff19a0d11ec3
#
_entry.id   59933e2881446d6b56aaff19a0d11ec3
#
_cell.length_a   1.000
_cell.length_b   1.000
_cell.length_c   1.000
_cell.angle_alpha   90.00
_cell.angle_beta   90.00
_cell.angle_gamma   90.00
#
_symmetry.space_group_name_H-M   'P 1'
#
loop_
_entity.id
_entity.type
_entity.pdbx_description
1 polymer ?
#
loop_
_entity_poly.entity_id
_entity_poly.type
_entity_poly.pdbx_seq_one_letter_code
_entity_poly.pdbx_strand_id
1 'polypeptide(L)'
;MNTGRLLKSKRQFSRDELAGLLESIAGRIREGSLTLGEGSEAIAMDLPTTFSVEIEVEDSGRRQLKRELELEIEWPVEADGTPIDASGSTSGFTVS
;
A
#
# COMPACT_ATOMS: atom_id res chain seq x y z
N MET A 1 -16.94 -4.29 -15.73
CA MET A 1 -16.03 -4.22 -14.57
C MET A 1 -14.77 -3.46 -14.98
N ASN A 2 -14.44 -2.42 -14.26
CA ASN A 2 -13.26 -1.62 -14.56
C ASN A 2 -12.07 -2.12 -13.72
N THR A 3 -11.02 -2.47 -14.42
CA THR A 3 -9.76 -2.78 -13.79
C THR A 3 -8.73 -1.78 -14.28
N GLY A 4 -7.81 -1.42 -13.42
CA GLY A 4 -6.77 -0.51 -13.81
C GLY A 4 -6.17 0.25 -12.65
N ARG A 5 -5.22 1.07 -13.00
CA ARG A 5 -4.50 1.87 -12.04
C ARG A 5 -5.30 3.11 -11.66
N LEU A 6 -5.55 3.27 -10.37
CA LEU A 6 -6.27 4.43 -9.84
C LEU A 6 -5.33 5.57 -9.47
N LEU A 7 -4.10 5.25 -9.11
CA LEU A 7 -3.10 6.24 -8.71
C LEU A 7 -1.71 5.70 -8.98
N LYS A 8 -0.81 6.55 -9.44
CA LYS A 8 0.61 6.24 -9.54
C LYS A 8 1.40 7.50 -9.24
N SER A 9 2.40 7.38 -8.38
CA SER A 9 3.32 8.46 -8.08
C SER A 9 4.71 7.89 -7.89
N LYS A 10 5.72 8.62 -8.37
CA LYS A 10 7.12 8.24 -8.17
C LYS A 10 7.90 9.49 -7.82
N ARG A 11 8.53 9.48 -6.66
CA ARG A 11 9.31 10.62 -6.17
C ARG A 11 10.52 10.11 -5.41
N GLN A 12 11.50 10.96 -5.27
CA GLN A 12 12.65 10.67 -4.43
C GLN A 12 12.39 11.21 -3.04
N PHE A 13 12.65 10.39 -2.04
CA PHE A 13 12.49 10.75 -0.64
C PHE A 13 13.79 10.56 0.11
N SER A 14 14.03 11.40 1.09
CA SER A 14 15.04 11.12 2.10
C SER A 14 14.54 9.95 2.98
N ARG A 15 15.45 9.40 3.76
CA ARG A 15 15.09 8.35 4.71
C ARG A 15 13.99 8.81 5.67
N ASP A 16 14.11 10.02 6.17
CA ASP A 16 13.16 10.59 7.12
C ASP A 16 11.80 10.86 6.49
N GLU A 17 11.80 11.37 5.27
CA GLU A 17 10.57 11.61 4.53
C GLU A 17 9.82 10.30 4.25
N LEU A 18 10.56 9.26 3.86
CA LEU A 18 9.96 7.95 3.64
C LEU A 18 9.38 7.38 4.92
N ALA A 19 10.13 7.45 6.01
CA ALA A 19 9.64 6.97 7.31
C ALA A 19 8.36 7.69 7.73
N GLY A 20 8.34 9.02 7.55
CA GLY A 20 7.16 9.82 7.85
C GLY A 20 5.95 9.44 7.01
N LEU A 21 6.15 9.16 5.73
CA LEU A 21 5.08 8.70 4.84
C LEU A 21 4.50 7.38 5.35
N LEU A 22 5.35 6.42 5.69
CA LEU A 22 4.89 5.11 6.16
C LEU A 22 4.19 5.21 7.51
N GLU A 23 4.65 6.08 8.40
CA GLU A 23 4.00 6.32 9.68
C GLU A 23 2.60 6.91 9.49
N SER A 24 2.46 7.84 8.54
CA SER A 24 1.16 8.43 8.23
C SER A 24 0.20 7.38 7.67
N ILE A 25 0.67 6.52 6.77
CA ILE A 25 -0.13 5.43 6.23
C ILE A 25 -0.55 4.48 7.34
N ALA A 26 0.39 4.12 8.23
CA ALA A 26 0.09 3.23 9.35
C ALA A 26 -1.01 3.79 10.26
N GLY A 27 -0.95 5.08 10.55
CA GLY A 27 -1.97 5.73 11.37
C GLY A 27 -3.36 5.68 10.74
N ARG A 28 -3.43 5.91 9.44
CA ARG A 28 -4.70 5.86 8.71
C ARG A 28 -5.24 4.45 8.60
N ILE A 29 -4.37 3.47 8.45
CA ILE A 29 -4.80 2.06 8.43
C ILE A 29 -5.49 1.70 9.75
N ARG A 30 -4.97 2.16 10.87
CA ARG A 30 -5.60 1.93 12.19
C ARG A 30 -6.97 2.59 12.28
N GLU A 31 -7.15 3.73 11.65
CA GLU A 31 -8.43 4.44 11.63
C GLU A 31 -9.43 3.85 10.65
N GLY A 32 -8.98 3.03 9.70
CA GLY A 32 -9.86 2.34 8.76
C GLY A 32 -10.16 3.09 7.48
N SER A 33 -9.49 4.20 7.22
CA SER A 33 -9.65 4.93 5.96
C SER A 33 -8.34 5.63 5.60
N LEU A 34 -8.09 5.73 4.30
CA LEU A 34 -6.85 6.29 3.78
C LEU A 34 -7.12 7.07 2.51
N THR A 35 -6.60 8.28 2.42
CA THR A 35 -6.64 9.08 1.20
C THR A 35 -5.22 9.32 0.73
N LEU A 36 -4.94 8.99 -0.53
CA LEU A 36 -3.66 9.21 -1.16
C LEU A 36 -3.78 10.15 -2.34
N GLY A 37 -2.77 10.99 -2.54
CA GLY A 37 -2.75 11.95 -3.64
C GLY A 37 -3.28 13.31 -3.23
N GLU A 38 -3.32 14.23 -4.19
CA GLU A 38 -3.73 15.60 -3.97
C GLU A 38 -4.76 16.04 -4.99
N GLY A 39 -5.67 16.93 -4.57
CA GLY A 39 -6.62 17.56 -5.45
C GLY A 39 -7.54 16.55 -6.13
N SER A 40 -7.74 16.73 -7.45
CA SER A 40 -8.61 15.86 -8.23
C SER A 40 -8.07 14.46 -8.45
N GLU A 41 -6.78 14.24 -8.17
CA GLU A 41 -6.15 12.93 -8.32
C GLU A 41 -6.19 12.13 -7.01
N ALA A 42 -6.67 12.72 -5.94
CA ALA A 42 -6.73 12.04 -4.65
C ALA A 42 -7.68 10.85 -4.69
N ILE A 43 -7.26 9.75 -4.09
CA ILE A 43 -8.05 8.54 -3.96
C ILE A 43 -8.33 8.30 -2.50
N ALA A 44 -9.62 8.28 -2.15
CA ALA A 44 -10.06 7.95 -0.81
C ALA A 44 -10.51 6.50 -0.76
N MET A 45 -10.04 5.76 0.21
CA MET A 45 -10.33 4.34 0.35
C MET A 45 -10.81 4.02 1.75
N ASP A 46 -11.91 3.30 1.86
CA ASP A 46 -12.28 2.66 3.11
C ASP A 46 -11.55 1.33 3.18
N LEU A 47 -11.09 0.97 4.36
CA LEU A 47 -10.25 -0.19 4.55
C LEU A 47 -10.98 -1.31 5.30
N PRO A 48 -10.71 -2.57 4.95
CA PRO A 48 -11.26 -3.69 5.71
C PRO A 48 -10.51 -3.89 7.03
N THR A 49 -10.89 -4.91 7.77
CA THR A 49 -10.18 -5.27 9.00
C THR A 49 -9.07 -6.30 8.77
N THR A 50 -9.05 -6.92 7.61
CA THR A 50 -8.07 -7.96 7.27
C THR A 50 -7.53 -7.72 5.86
N PHE A 51 -6.24 -7.89 5.70
CA PHE A 51 -5.55 -7.65 4.42
C PHE A 51 -4.68 -8.82 4.04
N SER A 52 -4.44 -8.96 2.75
CA SER A 52 -3.36 -9.80 2.24
C SER A 52 -2.14 -8.92 2.03
N VAL A 53 -1.00 -9.33 2.55
CA VAL A 53 0.23 -8.54 2.46
C VAL A 53 1.34 -9.38 1.86
N GLU A 54 1.98 -8.84 0.83
CA GLU A 54 3.13 -9.45 0.20
C GLU A 54 4.33 -8.52 0.32
N ILE A 55 5.46 -9.08 0.71
CA ILE A 55 6.72 -8.34 0.80
C ILE A 55 7.75 -9.07 -0.05
N GLU A 56 8.40 -8.32 -0.92
CA GLU A 56 9.38 -8.88 -1.84
C GLU A 56 10.61 -8.00 -1.90
N VAL A 57 11.79 -8.63 -1.96
CA VAL A 57 13.05 -7.92 -2.17
C VAL A 57 13.72 -8.52 -3.39
N GLU A 58 14.10 -7.68 -4.35
CA GLU A 58 14.64 -8.13 -5.61
C GLU A 58 15.74 -7.20 -6.09
N ASP A 59 16.79 -7.78 -6.65
CA ASP A 59 17.84 -7.02 -7.31
C ASP A 59 17.69 -7.15 -8.82
N SER A 60 17.88 -6.04 -9.54
CA SER A 60 17.77 -6.00 -10.99
C SER A 60 18.73 -4.98 -11.57
N GLY A 61 18.90 -5.01 -12.89
CA GLY A 61 19.71 -4.06 -13.61
C GLY A 61 20.94 -4.71 -14.22
N ARG A 62 21.45 -4.11 -15.29
CA ARG A 62 22.62 -4.60 -16.03
C ARG A 62 23.87 -3.79 -15.73
N ARG A 63 23.79 -2.48 -15.95
CA ARG A 63 24.93 -1.59 -15.73
C ARG A 63 25.04 -1.12 -14.30
N GLN A 64 23.89 -0.90 -13.70
CA GLN A 64 23.78 -0.52 -12.31
C GLN A 64 22.76 -1.41 -11.66
N LEU A 65 23.15 -2.09 -10.61
CA LEU A 65 22.23 -2.90 -9.82
C LEU A 65 21.35 -2.00 -8.96
N LYS A 66 20.08 -2.35 -8.91
CA LYS A 66 19.10 -1.68 -8.05
C LYS A 66 18.46 -2.73 -7.16
N ARG A 67 18.27 -2.38 -5.91
CA ARG A 67 17.52 -3.20 -4.98
C ARG A 67 16.16 -2.60 -4.77
N GLU A 68 15.15 -3.43 -4.84
CA GLU A 68 13.77 -3.00 -4.72
C GLU A 68 13.11 -3.77 -3.58
N LEU A 69 12.54 -3.02 -2.66
CA LEU A 69 11.67 -3.56 -1.62
C LEU A 69 10.25 -3.22 -2.01
N GLU A 70 9.43 -4.23 -2.25
CA GLU A 70 8.02 -4.05 -2.56
C GLU A 70 7.17 -4.48 -1.39
N LEU A 71 6.20 -3.64 -1.07
CA LEU A 71 5.19 -3.94 -0.09
C LEU A 71 3.84 -3.82 -0.80
N GLU A 72 3.13 -4.93 -0.91
CA GLU A 72 1.83 -4.96 -1.58
C GLU A 72 0.76 -5.34 -0.57
N ILE A 73 -0.26 -4.49 -0.49
CA ILE A 73 -1.37 -4.67 0.44
C ILE A 73 -2.64 -4.76 -0.40
N GLU A 74 -3.35 -5.87 -0.28
CA GLU A 74 -4.53 -6.12 -1.11
C GLU A 74 -5.73 -6.47 -0.25
N TRP A 75 -6.90 -6.12 -0.75
CA TRP A 75 -8.16 -6.52 -0.16
C TRP A 75 -9.24 -6.54 -1.25
N PRO A 76 -10.24 -7.43 -1.13
CA PRO A 76 -11.33 -7.42 -2.09
C PRO A 76 -12.28 -6.26 -1.85
N VAL A 77 -12.90 -5.77 -2.92
CA VAL A 77 -13.87 -4.69 -2.86
C VAL A 77 -15.10 -5.02 -3.69
N GLU A 78 -16.21 -4.41 -3.32
CA GLU A 78 -17.41 -4.41 -4.14
C GLU A 78 -17.21 -3.48 -5.35
N ALA A 79 -18.16 -3.50 -6.28
CA ALA A 79 -18.08 -2.68 -7.48
C ALA A 79 -18.02 -1.18 -7.16
N ASP A 80 -18.61 -0.76 -6.05
CA ASP A 80 -18.59 0.64 -5.62
C ASP A 80 -17.37 1.02 -4.78
N GLY A 81 -16.46 0.07 -4.55
CA GLY A 81 -15.26 0.29 -3.76
C GLY A 81 -15.38 -0.04 -2.29
N THR A 82 -16.56 -0.48 -1.83
CA THR A 82 -16.73 -0.88 -0.44
C THR A 82 -15.86 -2.10 -0.13
N PRO A 83 -15.04 -2.07 0.92
CA PRO A 83 -14.18 -3.20 1.24
C PRO A 83 -14.96 -4.40 1.74
N ILE A 84 -14.46 -5.58 1.39
CA ILE A 84 -15.02 -6.86 1.85
C ILE A 84 -14.03 -7.44 2.84
N ASP A 85 -14.50 -7.71 4.06
CA ASP A 85 -13.65 -8.32 5.06
C ASP A 85 -13.53 -9.82 4.77
N ALA A 86 -12.28 -10.29 4.72
CA ALA A 86 -12.00 -11.70 4.55
C ALA A 86 -11.86 -12.33 5.93
N SER A 87 -12.44 -13.54 6.08
CA SER A 87 -12.20 -14.35 7.26
C SER A 87 -10.93 -15.16 7.04
N GLY A 88 -10.07 -15.22 8.02
CA GLY A 88 -8.84 -16.00 7.91
C GLY A 88 -7.94 -15.79 9.11
N SER A 89 -6.95 -16.65 9.20
CA SER A 89 -5.93 -16.51 10.23
C SER A 89 -4.95 -15.42 9.85
N THR A 90 -4.54 -14.64 10.83
CA THR A 90 -3.48 -13.67 10.65
C THR A 90 -2.18 -14.29 11.11
N SER A 91 -1.14 -14.14 10.31
CA SER A 91 0.21 -14.48 10.75
C SER A 91 1.10 -13.30 10.43
N GLY A 92 1.99 -13.00 11.32
CA GLY A 92 2.76 -11.80 11.19
C GLY A 92 4.12 -12.01 10.55
N PHE A 93 4.65 -10.94 10.02
CA PHE A 93 6.06 -10.81 9.70
C PHE A 93 6.78 -10.27 10.92
N THR A 94 8.04 -10.63 11.04
CA THR A 94 8.92 -10.00 12.02
C THR A 94 9.69 -8.88 11.32
N VAL A 95 9.66 -7.71 11.94
CA VAL A 95 10.40 -6.54 11.47
C VAL A 95 11.41 -6.17 12.52
N SER A 96 12.67 -6.07 12.12
CA SER A 96 13.75 -5.72 13.02
C SER A 96 14.76 -4.76 12.39
#